data_e9afb980526b78e755bdc746715264b0
#
_entry.id   e9afb980526b78e755bdc746715264b0
#
_cell.length_a   1.000
_cell.length_b   1.000
_cell.length_c   1.000
_cell.angle_alpha   90.00
_cell.angle_beta   90.00
_cell.angle_gamma   90.00
#
_symmetry.space_group_name_H-M   'P 1'
#
loop_
_entity.id
_entity.type
_entity.pdbx_description
1 polymer ?
#
loop_
_entity_poly.entity_id
_entity_poly.type
_entity_poly.pdbx_seq_one_letter_code
_entity_poly.pdbx_strand_id
1 'polypeptide(L)'
;MRITEQEARIPQAQRERVRVPDLLRVLIERVAMEARDSDLVDRKSGVSARLTISALETLRASAEHRALRAGAASTVARMGDLWSIVPAITGKIELVYEGEQEGPEKVAEHLVGLAVRNVFAELFPDAAKGRKRKADTSKDAYAPVIDHFMEGHCDLLVDNDDRAHAMALKNVPGLLQLVAERHPYLDKEEQVLWAEFVLHGLAEHSRIGRSRLVGAVRFGDLMRSVLGGVLDSDEEA
;
A
#
# COMPACT_ATOMS: atom_id res chain seq x y z
N MET A 1 -8.35 16.39 1.09
CA MET A 1 -8.65 16.05 -0.32
C MET A 1 -8.85 17.26 -1.23
N ARG A 2 -9.82 18.18 -0.99
CA ARG A 2 -10.06 19.30 -1.93
C ARG A 2 -8.84 20.20 -2.17
N ILE A 3 -8.10 20.57 -1.13
CA ILE A 3 -6.91 21.42 -1.24
C ILE A 3 -5.81 20.72 -2.03
N THR A 4 -5.54 19.44 -1.72
CA THR A 4 -4.53 18.63 -2.42
C THR A 4 -4.77 18.58 -3.93
N GLU A 5 -6.03 18.41 -4.35
CA GLU A 5 -6.39 18.34 -5.78
C GLU A 5 -6.33 19.69 -6.49
N GLN A 6 -6.67 20.78 -5.79
CA GLN A 6 -6.63 22.12 -6.36
C GLN A 6 -5.21 22.64 -6.54
N GLU A 7 -4.33 22.33 -5.59
CA GLU A 7 -2.96 22.85 -5.56
C GLU A 7 -1.95 21.96 -6.32
N ALA A 8 -2.29 20.69 -6.56
CA ALA A 8 -1.41 19.78 -7.29
C ALA A 8 -1.26 20.21 -8.77
N ARG A 9 -0.02 20.43 -9.19
CA ARG A 9 0.34 20.84 -10.54
C ARG A 9 0.45 19.66 -11.47
N ILE A 10 -0.69 19.15 -11.92
CA ILE A 10 -0.78 17.97 -12.76
C ILE A 10 -1.14 18.39 -14.18
N PRO A 11 -0.26 18.13 -15.19
CA PRO A 11 -0.54 18.41 -16.59
C PRO A 11 -1.80 17.68 -17.07
N GLN A 12 -2.54 18.29 -18.01
CA GLN A 12 -3.77 17.70 -18.54
C GLN A 12 -3.51 16.31 -19.15
N ALA A 13 -2.48 16.17 -19.95
CA ALA A 13 -2.12 14.89 -20.57
C ALA A 13 -1.89 13.77 -19.51
N GLN A 14 -1.30 14.12 -18.36
CA GLN A 14 -1.11 13.18 -17.26
C GLN A 14 -2.44 12.85 -16.55
N ARG A 15 -3.34 13.84 -16.41
CA ARG A 15 -4.68 13.60 -15.83
C ARG A 15 -5.51 12.64 -16.69
N GLU A 16 -5.39 12.77 -18.02
CA GLU A 16 -6.08 11.91 -18.97
C GLU A 16 -5.49 10.50 -19.02
N ARG A 17 -4.16 10.38 -18.86
CA ARG A 17 -3.47 9.07 -18.87
C ARG A 17 -3.62 8.30 -17.58
N VAL A 18 -3.58 8.96 -16.43
CA VAL A 18 -3.56 8.30 -15.12
C VAL A 18 -4.81 8.60 -14.32
N ARG A 19 -5.61 7.58 -14.05
CA ARG A 19 -6.70 7.65 -13.08
C ARG A 19 -6.16 7.31 -11.69
N VAL A 20 -6.43 8.18 -10.72
CA VAL A 20 -6.11 7.93 -9.30
C VAL A 20 -7.43 7.70 -8.56
N PRO A 21 -7.73 6.45 -8.11
CA PRO A 21 -8.92 6.14 -7.34
C PRO A 21 -8.95 6.81 -5.97
N ASP A 22 -10.15 6.96 -5.41
CA ASP A 22 -10.35 7.65 -4.13
C ASP A 22 -9.65 6.94 -2.97
N LEU A 23 -9.54 5.62 -3.00
CA LEU A 23 -8.80 4.86 -1.99
C LEU A 23 -7.35 5.37 -1.82
N LEU A 24 -6.63 5.59 -2.92
CA LEU A 24 -5.25 6.08 -2.87
C LEU A 24 -5.18 7.54 -2.37
N ARG A 25 -6.17 8.36 -2.70
CA ARG A 25 -6.26 9.73 -2.17
C ARG A 25 -6.50 9.73 -0.67
N VAL A 26 -7.40 8.86 -0.19
CA VAL A 26 -7.65 8.67 1.25
C VAL A 26 -6.37 8.22 1.95
N LEU A 27 -5.63 7.27 1.37
CA LEU A 27 -4.37 6.80 1.94
C LEU A 27 -3.32 7.91 2.04
N ILE A 28 -3.16 8.76 1.01
CA ILE A 28 -2.25 9.91 1.05
C ILE A 28 -2.62 10.89 2.18
N GLU A 29 -3.90 11.21 2.34
CA GLU A 29 -4.35 12.10 3.43
C GLU A 29 -4.12 11.44 4.80
N ARG A 30 -4.35 10.13 4.89
CA ARG A 30 -4.10 9.36 6.13
C ARG A 30 -2.61 9.37 6.49
N VAL A 31 -1.69 9.22 5.52
CA VAL A 31 -0.24 9.33 5.78
C VAL A 31 0.10 10.67 6.45
N ALA A 32 -0.48 11.77 5.98
CA ALA A 32 -0.25 13.07 6.59
C ALA A 32 -0.85 13.20 8.01
N MET A 33 -1.92 12.45 8.30
CA MET A 33 -2.48 12.38 9.66
C MET A 33 -1.56 11.55 10.58
N GLU A 34 -1.16 10.35 10.13
CA GLU A 34 -0.23 9.49 10.87
C GLU A 34 1.10 10.22 11.17
N ALA A 35 1.61 11.01 10.21
CA ALA A 35 2.81 11.81 10.41
C ALA A 35 2.64 12.88 11.53
N ARG A 36 1.45 13.49 11.66
CA ARG A 36 1.18 14.47 12.74
C ARG A 36 1.05 13.83 14.11
N ASP A 37 0.59 12.59 14.16
CA ASP A 37 0.35 11.84 15.40
C ASP A 37 1.57 10.99 15.80
N SER A 38 2.59 10.85 14.93
CA SER A 38 3.80 10.06 15.16
C SER A 38 4.71 10.71 16.21
N ASP A 39 5.22 9.89 17.12
CA ASP A 39 6.25 10.31 18.09
C ASP A 39 7.65 10.43 17.46
N LEU A 40 7.85 9.92 16.23
CA LEU A 40 9.10 10.04 15.46
C LEU A 40 9.21 11.36 14.68
N VAL A 41 8.10 12.12 14.60
CA VAL A 41 8.02 13.40 13.89
C VAL A 41 7.97 14.55 14.89
N ASP A 42 8.76 15.61 14.65
CA ASP A 42 8.76 16.78 15.53
C ASP A 42 7.40 17.52 15.42
N ARG A 43 6.68 17.53 16.53
CA ARG A 43 5.36 18.18 16.64
C ARG A 43 5.45 19.71 16.55
N LYS A 44 6.61 20.32 16.84
CA LYS A 44 6.79 21.77 16.80
C LYS A 44 6.99 22.28 15.39
N SER A 45 7.78 21.58 14.60
CA SER A 45 8.00 21.89 13.18
C SER A 45 6.82 21.51 12.31
N GLY A 46 6.03 20.52 12.77
CA GLY A 46 4.81 20.07 12.13
C GLY A 46 5.04 19.29 10.84
N VAL A 47 3.93 18.98 10.19
CA VAL A 47 3.91 18.31 8.89
C VAL A 47 3.49 19.33 7.84
N SER A 48 4.32 19.52 6.81
CA SER A 48 4.02 20.47 5.74
C SER A 48 2.70 20.12 5.03
N ALA A 49 1.84 21.12 4.85
CA ALA A 49 0.62 20.96 4.04
C ALA A 49 0.91 20.55 2.58
N ARG A 50 2.16 20.75 2.12
CA ARG A 50 2.61 20.29 0.79
C ARG A 50 2.90 18.80 0.71
N LEU A 51 2.91 18.06 1.85
CA LEU A 51 3.14 16.63 1.83
C LEU A 51 2.14 15.91 0.93
N THR A 52 0.85 16.11 1.15
CA THR A 52 -0.20 15.43 0.36
C THR A 52 -0.19 15.86 -1.11
N ILE A 53 0.16 17.11 -1.40
CA ILE A 53 0.30 17.63 -2.76
C ILE A 53 1.45 16.90 -3.47
N SER A 54 2.65 16.92 -2.88
CA SER A 54 3.83 16.26 -3.45
C SER A 54 3.64 14.75 -3.56
N ALA A 55 2.99 14.13 -2.58
CA ALA A 55 2.67 12.70 -2.62
C ALA A 55 1.73 12.36 -3.78
N LEU A 56 0.68 13.15 -4.02
CA LEU A 56 -0.24 12.93 -5.14
C LEU A 56 0.46 13.10 -6.50
N GLU A 57 1.31 14.13 -6.64
CA GLU A 57 2.10 14.36 -7.86
C GLU A 57 3.05 13.19 -8.11
N THR A 58 3.76 12.72 -7.08
CA THR A 58 4.73 11.60 -7.17
C THR A 58 4.03 10.28 -7.50
N LEU A 59 2.93 9.95 -6.80
CA LEU A 59 2.13 8.76 -7.07
C LEU A 59 1.66 8.72 -8.53
N ARG A 60 1.16 9.86 -9.03
CA ARG A 60 0.68 9.96 -10.41
C ARG A 60 1.82 9.83 -11.41
N ALA A 61 2.98 10.43 -11.14
CA ALA A 61 4.17 10.31 -11.98
C ALA A 61 4.69 8.87 -12.04
N SER A 62 4.67 8.13 -10.91
CA SER A 62 5.02 6.70 -10.86
C SER A 62 4.11 5.87 -11.76
N ALA A 63 2.78 6.03 -11.62
CA ALA A 63 1.82 5.32 -12.44
C ALA A 63 1.95 5.67 -13.94
N GLU A 64 2.21 6.94 -14.28
CA GLU A 64 2.46 7.36 -15.66
C GLU A 64 3.73 6.71 -16.22
N HIS A 65 4.82 6.71 -15.46
CA HIS A 65 6.08 6.09 -15.87
C HIS A 65 5.89 4.59 -16.17
N ARG A 66 5.15 3.88 -15.30
CA ARG A 66 4.81 2.47 -15.51
C ARG A 66 3.98 2.28 -16.80
N ALA A 67 2.96 3.11 -17.03
CA ALA A 67 2.15 3.04 -18.24
C ALA A 67 2.98 3.27 -19.51
N LEU A 68 3.86 4.27 -19.51
CA LEU A 68 4.74 4.58 -20.62
C LEU A 68 5.71 3.43 -20.92
N ARG A 69 6.30 2.81 -19.89
CA ARG A 69 7.17 1.64 -20.06
C ARG A 69 6.43 0.44 -20.64
N ALA A 70 5.17 0.24 -20.25
CA ALA A 70 4.32 -0.81 -20.78
C ALA A 70 3.72 -0.48 -22.16
N GLY A 71 3.96 0.71 -22.71
CA GLY A 71 3.34 1.16 -23.96
C GLY A 71 1.83 1.39 -23.87
N ALA A 72 1.29 1.58 -22.67
CA ALA A 72 -0.13 1.76 -22.42
C ALA A 72 -0.55 3.22 -22.61
N ALA A 73 -1.70 3.44 -23.24
CA ALA A 73 -2.27 4.78 -23.45
C ALA A 73 -2.81 5.38 -22.14
N SER A 74 -3.33 4.53 -21.25
CA SER A 74 -3.86 4.93 -19.93
C SER A 74 -3.63 3.83 -18.91
N THR A 75 -3.71 4.19 -17.62
CA THR A 75 -3.58 3.26 -16.49
C THR A 75 -4.33 3.77 -15.26
N VAL A 76 -4.57 2.86 -14.32
CA VAL A 76 -5.03 3.18 -12.96
C VAL A 76 -3.85 3.05 -12.00
N ALA A 77 -3.70 4.01 -11.09
CA ALA A 77 -2.67 3.95 -10.05
C ALA A 77 -2.93 2.74 -9.13
N ARG A 78 -1.85 2.09 -8.68
CA ARG A 78 -1.84 0.86 -7.86
C ARG A 78 -1.26 1.11 -6.47
N MET A 79 -1.36 0.13 -5.58
CA MET A 79 -0.68 0.18 -4.28
C MET A 79 0.85 0.25 -4.43
N GLY A 80 1.42 -0.41 -5.45
CA GLY A 80 2.84 -0.27 -5.78
C GLY A 80 3.25 1.18 -6.07
N ASP A 81 2.41 1.95 -6.76
CA ASP A 81 2.66 3.38 -7.01
C ASP A 81 2.57 4.23 -5.72
N LEU A 82 1.77 3.80 -4.72
CA LEU A 82 1.70 4.49 -3.42
C LEU A 82 3.05 4.49 -2.70
N TRP A 83 3.81 3.41 -2.78
CA TRP A 83 5.12 3.35 -2.13
C TRP A 83 6.15 4.31 -2.74
N SER A 84 5.92 4.80 -3.95
CA SER A 84 6.78 5.81 -4.58
C SER A 84 6.73 7.17 -3.88
N ILE A 85 5.76 7.42 -2.99
CA ILE A 85 5.63 8.69 -2.27
C ILE A 85 6.62 8.85 -1.11
N VAL A 86 7.36 7.81 -0.72
CA VAL A 86 8.32 7.84 0.39
C VAL A 86 9.28 9.04 0.29
N PRO A 87 9.94 9.35 -0.84
CA PRO A 87 10.77 10.55 -0.97
C PRO A 87 10.00 11.87 -0.82
N ALA A 88 8.70 11.88 -1.18
CA ALA A 88 7.87 13.07 -0.99
C ALA A 88 7.55 13.31 0.50
N ILE A 89 7.47 12.24 1.31
CA ILE A 89 7.26 12.32 2.76
C ILE A 89 8.52 12.82 3.44
N THR A 90 9.68 12.20 3.19
CA THR A 90 10.97 12.52 3.85
C THR A 90 11.34 14.00 3.71
N GLY A 91 11.03 14.62 2.58
CA GLY A 91 11.29 16.05 2.34
C GLY A 91 10.23 17.01 2.93
N LYS A 92 9.27 16.53 3.70
CA LYS A 92 8.13 17.33 4.19
C LYS A 92 7.79 17.10 5.67
N ILE A 93 8.59 16.28 6.35
CA ILE A 93 8.54 16.04 7.79
C ILE A 93 9.90 16.38 8.39
N GLU A 94 9.91 16.83 9.63
CA GLU A 94 11.11 16.94 10.45
C GLU A 94 11.05 15.86 11.52
N LEU A 95 12.15 15.13 11.70
CA LEU A 95 12.22 14.01 12.63
C LEU A 95 12.75 14.47 13.98
N VAL A 96 12.32 13.80 15.05
CA VAL A 96 13.00 13.85 16.33
C VAL A 96 14.26 12.96 16.29
N TYR A 97 15.12 13.04 17.31
CA TYR A 97 16.38 12.30 17.36
C TYR A 97 16.21 10.78 17.13
N GLU A 98 15.19 10.16 17.74
CA GLU A 98 14.88 8.74 17.58
C GLU A 98 14.50 8.41 16.13
N GLY A 99 13.73 9.30 15.49
CA GLY A 99 13.36 9.16 14.08
C GLY A 99 14.55 9.31 13.13
N GLU A 100 15.49 10.21 13.45
CA GLU A 100 16.74 10.36 12.68
C GLU A 100 17.63 9.11 12.79
N GLN A 101 17.65 8.45 13.95
CA GLN A 101 18.37 7.20 14.16
C GLN A 101 17.79 6.03 13.38
N GLU A 102 16.46 5.94 13.27
CA GLU A 102 15.81 4.92 12.43
C GLU A 102 16.03 5.17 10.94
N GLY A 103 16.20 6.42 10.57
CA GLY A 103 16.37 6.87 9.21
C GLY A 103 15.06 7.34 8.55
N PRO A 104 15.10 8.47 7.82
CA PRO A 104 13.91 9.14 7.29
C PRO A 104 13.08 8.26 6.33
N GLU A 105 13.74 7.39 5.56
CA GLU A 105 13.05 6.48 4.64
C GLU A 105 12.24 5.42 5.39
N LYS A 106 12.82 4.81 6.44
CA LYS A 106 12.12 3.81 7.26
C LYS A 106 10.93 4.43 8.00
N VAL A 107 11.10 5.64 8.53
CA VAL A 107 10.01 6.39 9.17
C VAL A 107 8.90 6.66 8.15
N ALA A 108 9.23 7.13 6.95
CA ALA A 108 8.24 7.39 5.91
C ALA A 108 7.51 6.11 5.47
N GLU A 109 8.23 5.00 5.31
CA GLU A 109 7.64 3.69 5.03
C GLU A 109 6.71 3.21 6.14
N HIS A 110 7.12 3.40 7.38
CA HIS A 110 6.29 3.08 8.54
C HIS A 110 4.98 3.89 8.54
N LEU A 111 5.04 5.19 8.23
CA LEU A 111 3.86 6.05 8.12
C LEU A 111 2.89 5.59 7.01
N VAL A 112 3.42 5.15 5.87
CA VAL A 112 2.60 4.56 4.80
C VAL A 112 1.96 3.25 5.28
N GLY A 113 2.71 2.40 5.96
CA GLY A 113 2.21 1.16 6.55
C GLY A 113 1.09 1.41 7.56
N LEU A 114 1.26 2.38 8.48
CA LEU A 114 0.23 2.78 9.44
C LEU A 114 -1.03 3.29 8.74
N ALA A 115 -0.89 4.11 7.70
CA ALA A 115 -2.02 4.60 6.93
C ALA A 115 -2.81 3.44 6.30
N VAL A 116 -2.13 2.48 5.67
CA VAL A 116 -2.75 1.27 5.11
C VAL A 116 -3.44 0.46 6.20
N ARG A 117 -2.76 0.20 7.31
CA ARG A 117 -3.28 -0.55 8.45
C ARG A 117 -4.56 0.04 9.01
N ASN A 118 -4.58 1.36 9.25
CA ASN A 118 -5.69 2.05 9.88
C ASN A 118 -6.89 2.16 8.93
N VAL A 119 -6.67 2.53 7.65
CA VAL A 119 -7.74 2.55 6.65
C VAL A 119 -8.30 1.13 6.42
N PHE A 120 -7.44 0.11 6.41
CA PHE A 120 -7.90 -1.27 6.28
C PHE A 120 -8.77 -1.69 7.47
N ALA A 121 -8.40 -1.35 8.70
CA ALA A 121 -9.19 -1.67 9.88
C ALA A 121 -10.58 -0.99 9.87
N GLU A 122 -10.68 0.21 9.32
CA GLU A 122 -11.96 0.93 9.14
C GLU A 122 -12.85 0.25 8.10
N LEU A 123 -12.29 -0.16 6.96
CA LEU A 123 -13.03 -0.72 5.83
C LEU A 123 -13.28 -2.24 5.97
N PHE A 124 -12.38 -2.94 6.67
CA PHE A 124 -12.39 -4.39 6.89
C PHE A 124 -12.24 -4.73 8.39
N PRO A 125 -13.19 -4.33 9.26
CA PRO A 125 -13.04 -4.37 10.71
C PRO A 125 -12.85 -5.77 11.30
N ASP A 126 -13.27 -6.82 10.59
CA ASP A 126 -13.18 -8.20 11.08
C ASP A 126 -11.78 -8.81 10.89
N ALA A 127 -10.95 -8.23 10.03
CA ALA A 127 -9.59 -8.72 9.75
C ALA A 127 -8.69 -8.71 11.00
N ALA A 128 -8.83 -7.71 11.87
CA ALA A 128 -8.06 -7.58 13.10
C ALA A 128 -8.52 -8.54 14.23
N LYS A 129 -9.77 -8.99 14.20
CA LYS A 129 -10.37 -9.82 15.26
C LYS A 129 -9.97 -11.29 15.22
N GLY A 130 -9.55 -11.81 14.06
CA GLY A 130 -9.27 -13.24 13.84
C GLY A 130 -8.12 -13.82 14.68
N ARG A 131 -7.22 -13.00 15.19
CA ARG A 131 -6.06 -13.45 15.97
C ARG A 131 -6.41 -13.91 17.41
N LYS A 132 -7.60 -13.59 17.95
CA LYS A 132 -7.97 -13.85 19.37
C LYS A 132 -8.75 -15.14 19.61
N ARG A 133 -9.19 -15.90 18.60
CA ARG A 133 -9.97 -17.13 18.81
C ARG A 133 -9.54 -18.25 17.87
N LYS A 134 -8.93 -19.28 18.46
CA LYS A 134 -8.71 -20.61 17.84
C LYS A 134 -10.01 -21.43 17.59
N ALA A 135 -11.16 -20.83 17.75
CA ALA A 135 -12.44 -21.53 17.71
C ALA A 135 -13.37 -20.84 16.70
N ASP A 136 -13.28 -21.12 15.47
CA ASP A 136 -14.24 -20.96 14.39
C ASP A 136 -13.61 -20.38 13.10
N THR A 137 -12.68 -21.09 12.52
CA THR A 137 -12.09 -20.77 11.21
C THR A 137 -13.12 -20.83 10.07
N SER A 138 -14.28 -21.45 10.30
CA SER A 138 -15.34 -21.60 9.27
C SER A 138 -16.08 -20.27 8.95
N LYS A 139 -15.87 -19.22 9.75
CA LYS A 139 -16.52 -17.90 9.58
C LYS A 139 -15.56 -16.76 9.25
N ASP A 140 -14.27 -17.04 9.08
CA ASP A 140 -13.31 -15.99 8.69
C ASP A 140 -13.37 -15.78 7.17
N ALA A 141 -13.95 -14.65 6.74
CA ALA A 141 -14.05 -14.29 5.33
C ALA A 141 -12.68 -14.20 4.62
N TYR A 142 -11.60 -14.07 5.39
CA TYR A 142 -10.23 -14.00 4.87
C TYR A 142 -9.54 -15.36 4.80
N ALA A 143 -10.14 -16.42 5.36
CA ALA A 143 -9.53 -17.74 5.43
C ALA A 143 -9.05 -18.24 4.05
N PRO A 144 -9.81 -18.18 2.96
CA PRO A 144 -9.36 -18.67 1.66
C PRO A 144 -8.09 -17.93 1.16
N VAL A 145 -7.99 -16.63 1.44
CA VAL A 145 -6.81 -15.81 1.07
C VAL A 145 -5.62 -16.19 1.94
N ILE A 146 -5.81 -16.30 3.26
CA ILE A 146 -4.73 -16.60 4.22
C ILE A 146 -4.20 -18.01 4.02
N ASP A 147 -5.09 -18.98 3.86
CA ASP A 147 -4.73 -20.39 3.65
C ASP A 147 -3.91 -20.59 2.37
N HIS A 148 -4.22 -19.83 1.31
CA HIS A 148 -3.42 -19.82 0.08
C HIS A 148 -1.95 -19.45 0.36
N PHE A 149 -1.69 -18.51 1.28
CA PHE A 149 -0.35 -18.04 1.60
C PHE A 149 0.40 -18.91 2.61
N MET A 150 -0.24 -19.91 3.21
CA MET A 150 0.47 -20.89 4.05
C MET A 150 1.39 -21.79 3.20
N GLU A 151 1.04 -22.08 1.95
CA GLU A 151 1.80 -22.94 1.04
C GLU A 151 2.26 -22.21 -0.24
N GLY A 152 1.57 -21.14 -0.61
CA GLY A 152 1.79 -20.37 -1.83
C GLY A 152 2.35 -18.97 -1.60
N HIS A 153 2.56 -18.26 -2.71
CA HIS A 153 2.93 -16.86 -2.71
C HIS A 153 2.31 -16.12 -3.91
N CYS A 154 2.27 -14.81 -3.83
CA CYS A 154 1.87 -13.93 -4.92
C CYS A 154 2.95 -12.85 -5.10
N ASP A 155 3.59 -12.84 -6.27
CA ASP A 155 4.58 -11.83 -6.63
C ASP A 155 3.95 -10.78 -7.54
N LEU A 156 3.96 -9.53 -7.06
CA LEU A 156 3.52 -8.38 -7.83
C LEU A 156 4.75 -7.62 -8.34
N LEU A 157 5.06 -7.78 -9.61
CA LEU A 157 6.17 -7.08 -10.24
C LEU A 157 5.79 -5.61 -10.48
N VAL A 158 6.70 -4.70 -10.15
CA VAL A 158 6.50 -3.26 -10.32
C VAL A 158 6.26 -2.89 -11.80
N ASP A 159 6.99 -3.54 -12.70
CA ASP A 159 6.93 -3.25 -14.15
C ASP A 159 5.87 -4.04 -14.92
N ASN A 160 5.07 -4.89 -14.28
CA ASN A 160 3.97 -5.59 -14.94
C ASN A 160 2.96 -4.62 -15.54
N ASP A 161 2.49 -4.92 -16.75
CA ASP A 161 1.34 -4.25 -17.32
C ASP A 161 0.06 -4.51 -16.47
N ASP A 162 -1.00 -3.76 -16.71
CA ASP A 162 -2.23 -3.84 -15.90
C ASP A 162 -2.90 -5.21 -16.00
N ARG A 163 -2.76 -5.91 -17.12
CA ARG A 163 -3.32 -7.25 -17.34
C ARG A 163 -2.59 -8.31 -16.54
N ALA A 164 -1.25 -8.33 -16.60
CA ALA A 164 -0.42 -9.27 -15.87
C ALA A 164 -0.58 -9.08 -14.35
N HIS A 165 -0.65 -7.83 -13.89
CA HIS A 165 -0.91 -7.48 -12.50
C HIS A 165 -2.29 -8.00 -12.03
N ALA A 166 -3.34 -7.74 -12.80
CA ALA A 166 -4.68 -8.23 -12.48
C ALA A 166 -4.75 -9.78 -12.47
N MET A 167 -4.02 -10.46 -13.35
CA MET A 167 -3.95 -11.91 -13.36
C MET A 167 -3.26 -12.48 -12.10
N ALA A 168 -2.17 -11.86 -11.64
CA ALA A 168 -1.50 -12.29 -10.42
C ALA A 168 -2.46 -12.25 -9.21
N LEU A 169 -3.21 -11.15 -9.04
CA LEU A 169 -4.19 -11.01 -7.97
C LEU A 169 -5.38 -11.96 -8.13
N LYS A 170 -5.83 -12.22 -9.35
CA LYS A 170 -6.92 -13.17 -9.65
C LYS A 170 -6.59 -14.61 -9.26
N ASN A 171 -5.31 -14.97 -9.28
CA ASN A 171 -4.85 -16.31 -8.90
C ASN A 171 -4.90 -16.55 -7.39
N VAL A 172 -5.12 -15.52 -6.56
CA VAL A 172 -5.30 -15.67 -5.11
C VAL A 172 -6.77 -16.02 -4.83
N PRO A 173 -7.06 -17.24 -4.33
CA PRO A 173 -8.42 -17.71 -4.11
C PRO A 173 -9.21 -16.82 -3.14
N GLY A 174 -10.45 -16.51 -3.48
CA GLY A 174 -11.34 -15.71 -2.63
C GLY A 174 -11.06 -14.21 -2.59
N LEU A 175 -9.90 -13.74 -3.07
CA LEU A 175 -9.48 -12.34 -2.93
C LEU A 175 -10.42 -11.36 -3.66
N LEU A 176 -10.65 -11.57 -4.96
CA LEU A 176 -11.56 -10.72 -5.73
C LEU A 176 -13.02 -10.88 -5.30
N GLN A 177 -13.42 -12.07 -4.86
CA GLN A 177 -14.76 -12.30 -4.32
C GLN A 177 -14.98 -11.50 -3.05
N LEU A 178 -14.03 -11.50 -2.12
CA LEU A 178 -14.07 -10.69 -0.89
C LEU A 178 -14.25 -9.21 -1.19
N VAL A 179 -13.54 -8.69 -2.19
CA VAL A 179 -13.67 -7.29 -2.62
C VAL A 179 -15.05 -7.03 -3.22
N ALA A 180 -15.52 -7.89 -4.13
CA ALA A 180 -16.82 -7.72 -4.81
C ALA A 180 -18.01 -7.77 -3.84
N GLU A 181 -17.94 -8.63 -2.82
CA GLU A 181 -18.96 -8.73 -1.78
C GLU A 181 -19.04 -7.48 -0.89
N ARG A 182 -17.87 -6.90 -0.57
CA ARG A 182 -17.80 -5.71 0.29
C ARG A 182 -18.03 -4.40 -0.46
N HIS A 183 -17.61 -4.34 -1.73
CA HIS A 183 -17.64 -3.16 -2.58
C HIS A 183 -18.20 -3.46 -3.98
N PRO A 184 -19.49 -3.80 -4.10
CA PRO A 184 -20.10 -4.26 -5.36
C PRO A 184 -20.18 -3.18 -6.46
N TYR A 185 -19.93 -1.90 -6.11
CA TYR A 185 -20.04 -0.78 -7.05
C TYR A 185 -18.71 -0.43 -7.74
N LEU A 186 -17.61 -1.08 -7.37
CA LEU A 186 -16.31 -0.85 -7.97
C LEU A 186 -16.26 -1.37 -9.40
N ASP A 187 -15.65 -0.60 -10.29
CA ASP A 187 -15.31 -1.11 -11.61
C ASP A 187 -14.19 -2.17 -11.54
N LYS A 188 -13.91 -2.86 -12.66
CA LYS A 188 -12.94 -3.96 -12.69
C LYS A 188 -11.51 -3.52 -12.32
N GLU A 189 -11.12 -2.33 -12.69
CA GLU A 189 -9.79 -1.79 -12.42
C GLU A 189 -9.66 -1.41 -10.94
N GLU A 190 -10.69 -0.81 -10.37
CA GLU A 190 -10.74 -0.54 -8.93
C GLU A 190 -10.80 -1.81 -8.10
N GLN A 191 -11.52 -2.86 -8.55
CA GLN A 191 -11.51 -4.15 -7.86
C GLN A 191 -10.09 -4.74 -7.76
N VAL A 192 -9.27 -4.58 -8.79
CA VAL A 192 -7.86 -5.00 -8.79
C VAL A 192 -7.05 -4.21 -7.76
N LEU A 193 -7.19 -2.88 -7.73
CA LEU A 193 -6.55 -2.03 -6.71
C LEU A 193 -6.98 -2.43 -5.29
N TRP A 194 -8.28 -2.63 -5.07
CA TRP A 194 -8.80 -3.02 -3.76
C TRP A 194 -8.34 -4.42 -3.35
N ALA A 195 -8.17 -5.35 -4.29
CA ALA A 195 -7.60 -6.67 -4.03
C ALA A 195 -6.14 -6.55 -3.55
N GLU A 196 -5.32 -5.73 -4.21
CA GLU A 196 -3.96 -5.44 -3.77
C GLU A 196 -3.95 -4.76 -2.40
N PHE A 197 -4.85 -3.81 -2.15
CA PHE A 197 -5.01 -3.16 -0.86
C PHE A 197 -5.36 -4.16 0.27
N VAL A 198 -6.22 -5.15 0.01
CA VAL A 198 -6.53 -6.21 0.97
C VAL A 198 -5.28 -6.99 1.35
N LEU A 199 -4.43 -7.38 0.39
CA LEU A 199 -3.17 -8.07 0.69
C LEU A 199 -2.24 -7.20 1.55
N HIS A 200 -2.08 -5.94 1.21
CA HIS A 200 -1.30 -5.00 2.03
C HIS A 200 -1.89 -4.86 3.43
N GLY A 201 -3.20 -4.71 3.56
CA GLY A 201 -3.88 -4.61 4.85
C GLY A 201 -3.70 -5.87 5.71
N LEU A 202 -3.85 -7.06 5.13
CA LEU A 202 -3.60 -8.33 5.84
C LEU A 202 -2.14 -8.44 6.30
N ALA A 203 -1.18 -7.99 5.49
CA ALA A 203 0.23 -7.97 5.85
C ALA A 203 0.50 -6.99 7.02
N GLU A 204 -0.04 -5.78 6.99
CA GLU A 204 0.09 -4.80 8.08
C GLU A 204 -0.57 -5.28 9.40
N HIS A 205 -1.56 -6.17 9.31
CA HIS A 205 -2.16 -6.85 10.47
C HIS A 205 -1.49 -8.18 10.82
N SER A 206 -0.34 -8.50 10.23
CA SER A 206 0.42 -9.75 10.46
C SER A 206 -0.45 -11.01 10.26
N ARG A 207 -1.33 -10.99 9.24
CA ARG A 207 -2.14 -12.16 8.84
C ARG A 207 -1.43 -12.95 7.75
N ILE A 208 -0.67 -12.29 6.89
CA ILE A 208 0.22 -12.85 5.86
C ILE A 208 1.56 -12.14 5.90
N GLY A 209 2.60 -12.74 5.31
CA GLY A 209 3.91 -12.13 5.15
C GLY A 209 3.94 -11.19 3.93
N ARG A 210 4.77 -10.14 4.03
CA ARG A 210 5.11 -9.28 2.91
C ARG A 210 6.60 -9.02 2.92
N SER A 211 7.27 -9.23 1.80
CA SER A 211 8.68 -8.89 1.58
C SER A 211 8.83 -8.05 0.33
N ARG A 212 9.76 -7.10 0.36
CA ARG A 212 10.15 -6.33 -0.82
C ARG A 212 11.33 -7.04 -1.48
N LEU A 213 11.20 -7.28 -2.76
CA LEU A 213 12.25 -7.80 -3.63
C LEU A 213 12.66 -6.70 -4.60
N VAL A 214 13.82 -6.87 -5.24
CA VAL A 214 14.22 -5.96 -6.31
C VAL A 214 13.18 -6.01 -7.43
N GLY A 215 12.45 -4.90 -7.61
CA GLY A 215 11.41 -4.77 -8.64
C GLY A 215 10.10 -5.54 -8.39
N ALA A 216 9.86 -6.05 -7.16
CA ALA A 216 8.65 -6.76 -6.83
C ALA A 216 8.23 -6.62 -5.36
N VAL A 217 6.95 -6.88 -5.10
CA VAL A 217 6.44 -7.13 -3.75
C VAL A 217 5.95 -8.59 -3.72
N ARG A 218 6.43 -9.36 -2.76
CA ARG A 218 6.00 -10.73 -2.52
C ARG A 218 5.10 -10.81 -1.32
N PHE A 219 3.92 -11.40 -1.48
CA PHE A 219 3.06 -11.84 -0.39
C PHE A 219 3.20 -13.35 -0.21
N GLY A 220 3.25 -13.83 1.02
CA GLY A 220 3.45 -15.24 1.32
C GLY A 220 3.21 -15.58 2.78
N ASP A 221 3.78 -16.70 3.23
CA ASP A 221 3.68 -17.13 4.61
C ASP A 221 4.37 -16.15 5.57
N LEU A 222 3.68 -15.84 6.69
CA LEU A 222 4.17 -14.89 7.68
C LEU A 222 5.47 -15.35 8.32
N MET A 223 5.60 -16.65 8.66
CA MET A 223 6.77 -17.18 9.35
C MET A 223 8.01 -17.17 8.45
N ARG A 224 7.84 -17.50 7.16
CA ARG A 224 8.93 -17.43 6.17
C ARG A 224 9.38 -16.00 5.92
N SER A 225 8.45 -15.05 5.90
CA SER A 225 8.75 -13.63 5.72
C SER A 225 9.57 -13.05 6.88
N VAL A 226 9.28 -13.48 8.12
CA VAL A 226 10.03 -13.05 9.32
C VAL A 226 11.43 -13.66 9.35
N LEU A 227 11.56 -14.95 8.99
CA LEU A 227 12.86 -15.64 8.97
C LEU A 227 13.76 -15.14 7.83
N GLY A 228 13.20 -14.84 6.65
CA GLY A 228 13.94 -14.27 5.53
C GLY A 228 14.50 -12.87 5.82
N GLY A 229 13.75 -12.03 6.50
CA GLY A 229 14.21 -10.68 6.90
C GLY A 229 15.33 -10.70 7.95
N VAL A 230 15.48 -11.78 8.72
CA VAL A 230 16.59 -11.93 9.67
C VAL A 230 17.88 -12.35 8.97
N LEU A 231 17.79 -13.15 7.90
CA LEU A 231 18.98 -13.60 7.15
C LEU A 231 19.59 -12.50 6.28
N ASP A 232 18.78 -11.61 5.73
CA ASP A 232 19.25 -10.46 4.92
C ASP A 232 19.93 -9.37 5.78
N SER A 233 19.61 -9.29 7.08
CA SER A 233 20.22 -8.31 8.00
C SER A 233 21.62 -8.73 8.50
N ASP A 234 21.96 -10.03 8.41
CA ASP A 234 23.26 -10.56 8.87
C ASP A 234 24.33 -10.58 7.74
N GLU A 235 23.96 -10.33 6.48
CA GLU A 235 24.92 -10.22 5.37
C GLU A 235 25.42 -8.76 5.10
N GLU A 236 24.85 -7.76 5.75
CA GLU A 236 25.26 -6.33 5.64
C GLU A 236 26.06 -5.82 6.86
N ALA A 237 26.51 -6.69 7.77
CA ALA A 237 27.28 -6.29 8.97
C ALA A 237 28.79 -6.55 8.84
#